data_92136db33486d98a5b56126260f6497e
#
_entry.id   92136db33486d98a5b56126260f6497e
#
_cell.length_a   1.000
_cell.length_b   1.000
_cell.length_c   1.000
_cell.angle_alpha   90.00
_cell.angle_beta   90.00
_cell.angle_gamma   90.00
#
_symmetry.space_group_name_H-M   'P 1'
#
loop_
_entity.id
_entity.type
_entity.pdbx_description
1 polymer ?
#
loop_
_entity_poly.entity_id
_entity_poly.type
_entity_poly.pdbx_seq_one_letter_code
_entity_poly.pdbx_strand_id
1 'polypeptide(L)'
;MKPFPLSALLALLVGGCVRVGSSSAPAATTEPDAFLFSYFTRNGEDGLHLAYSRDGITWLPLNGGRSLLQPAVTGQGRGWQEWNTTAALMRDPCILRGPDGVFHLVWTIAWTDKGIGVAHSTDLIHWSALERIPVMEHEPTTLNSWAPELFYDDATKQYLIFWATSIPGRFPASDSVAQRTSRGRADHRLYYVTTKDFKTYSKAALLYDGGFSAIDGTIARNGDTYYLVMKDETFFPERRNLRVATARRATGPYGPASPAFTAVHTEGPSILHVDEWWYVYFDYYTRGRYGAVRTRDFAHWEVVSDSLRAPRGIRHGSAFLAPESVLKGLLALDSIPR
;
A
#
# COMPACT_ATOMS: atom_id res chain seq x y z
N MET A 1 -64.77 64.95 28.60
CA MET A 1 -64.99 63.61 27.98
C MET A 1 -63.91 62.68 28.50
N LYS A 2 -64.30 61.74 29.38
CA LYS A 2 -63.41 60.79 30.03
C LYS A 2 -63.31 59.52 29.18
N PRO A 3 -62.10 58.89 29.00
CA PRO A 3 -62.08 57.56 28.44
C PRO A 3 -62.17 56.46 29.52
N PHE A 4 -62.89 55.41 29.15
CA PHE A 4 -63.05 54.14 29.94
C PHE A 4 -61.81 53.26 29.80
N PRO A 5 -61.49 52.49 30.83
CA PRO A 5 -60.32 51.56 30.79
C PRO A 5 -60.74 50.19 30.19
N LEU A 6 -59.91 49.66 29.35
CA LEU A 6 -60.01 48.32 28.79
C LEU A 6 -59.29 47.34 29.76
N SER A 7 -60.05 46.35 30.29
CA SER A 7 -59.53 45.28 31.13
C SER A 7 -58.83 44.21 30.24
N ALA A 8 -57.58 44.00 30.49
CA ALA A 8 -56.84 42.90 29.86
C ALA A 8 -57.00 41.60 30.65
N LEU A 9 -57.51 40.58 29.97
CA LEU A 9 -57.63 39.22 30.45
C LEU A 9 -56.28 38.49 30.23
N LEU A 10 -55.61 38.10 31.32
CA LEU A 10 -54.37 37.37 31.31
C LEU A 10 -54.63 35.86 31.21
N ALA A 11 -54.41 35.25 30.05
CA ALA A 11 -54.49 33.81 29.88
C ALA A 11 -53.11 33.19 30.21
N LEU A 12 -53.05 32.41 31.31
CA LEU A 12 -51.89 31.58 31.63
C LEU A 12 -51.84 30.34 30.67
N LEU A 13 -50.91 30.35 29.75
CA LEU A 13 -50.53 29.17 29.00
C LEU A 13 -49.45 28.40 29.80
N VAL A 14 -49.86 27.27 30.38
CA VAL A 14 -48.92 26.28 30.96
C VAL A 14 -48.28 25.50 29.80
N GLY A 15 -47.13 25.91 29.40
CA GLY A 15 -46.30 25.19 28.43
C GLY A 15 -45.63 23.98 29.04
N GLY A 16 -46.18 22.79 28.83
CA GLY A 16 -45.49 21.55 29.16
C GLY A 16 -44.25 21.35 28.24
N CYS A 17 -43.03 21.48 28.83
CA CYS A 17 -41.82 21.06 28.18
C CYS A 17 -41.77 19.54 28.03
N VAL A 18 -42.11 19.03 26.86
CA VAL A 18 -41.79 17.66 26.46
C VAL A 18 -40.28 17.62 26.25
N ARG A 19 -39.52 17.04 27.18
CA ARG A 19 -38.14 16.68 26.94
C ARG A 19 -38.10 15.55 25.90
N VAL A 20 -37.76 15.89 24.67
CA VAL A 20 -37.33 14.92 23.68
C VAL A 20 -35.97 14.36 24.16
N GLY A 21 -36.01 13.17 24.70
CA GLY A 21 -34.81 12.44 25.04
C GLY A 21 -33.99 12.22 23.74
N SER A 22 -32.85 12.86 23.63
CA SER A 22 -31.87 12.53 22.60
C SER A 22 -31.37 11.11 22.87
N SER A 23 -31.91 10.16 22.13
CA SER A 23 -31.33 8.82 22.03
C SER A 23 -29.97 9.01 21.37
N SER A 24 -28.92 9.03 22.18
CA SER A 24 -27.56 8.87 21.66
C SER A 24 -27.51 7.47 21.05
N ALA A 25 -27.37 7.39 19.73
CA ALA A 25 -27.00 6.15 19.08
C ALA A 25 -25.77 5.58 19.82
N PRO A 26 -25.74 4.27 20.11
CA PRO A 26 -24.56 3.68 20.73
C PRO A 26 -23.36 3.98 19.83
N ALA A 27 -22.29 4.52 20.42
CA ALA A 27 -21.01 4.68 19.73
C ALA A 27 -20.67 3.31 19.09
N ALA A 28 -20.51 3.29 17.80
CA ALA A 28 -20.08 2.08 17.10
C ALA A 28 -18.76 1.66 17.78
N THR A 29 -18.79 0.54 18.49
CA THR A 29 -17.57 -0.08 19.02
C THR A 29 -16.76 -0.46 17.81
N THR A 30 -15.67 0.27 17.54
CA THR A 30 -14.73 -0.10 16.49
C THR A 30 -14.19 -1.47 16.83
N GLU A 31 -14.47 -2.46 15.97
CA GLU A 31 -13.92 -3.79 16.11
C GLU A 31 -12.37 -3.68 16.09
N PRO A 32 -11.65 -4.41 16.96
CA PRO A 32 -10.19 -4.36 16.95
C PRO A 32 -9.65 -4.83 15.59
N ASP A 33 -8.63 -4.15 15.11
CA ASP A 33 -7.97 -4.54 13.87
C ASP A 33 -7.02 -5.71 14.11
N ALA A 34 -6.91 -6.55 13.08
CA ALA A 34 -5.89 -7.58 12.96
C ALA A 34 -4.80 -7.12 11.98
N PHE A 35 -3.56 -7.54 12.18
CA PHE A 35 -2.49 -7.31 11.23
C PHE A 35 -2.53 -8.38 10.14
N LEU A 36 -2.60 -7.97 8.90
CA LEU A 36 -2.51 -8.84 7.72
C LEU A 36 -1.29 -8.48 6.88
N PHE A 37 -0.81 -9.45 6.11
CA PHE A 37 0.30 -9.30 5.19
C PHE A 37 -0.05 -9.95 3.85
N SER A 38 -0.07 -9.17 2.77
CA SER A 38 -0.16 -9.68 1.41
C SER A 38 1.23 -10.04 0.91
N TYR A 39 1.37 -11.14 0.19
CA TYR A 39 2.65 -11.55 -0.37
C TYR A 39 2.47 -12.45 -1.59
N PHE A 40 3.55 -12.65 -2.33
CA PHE A 40 3.63 -13.63 -3.39
C PHE A 40 4.74 -14.65 -3.08
N THR A 41 4.77 -15.75 -3.82
CA THR A 41 5.82 -16.76 -3.75
C THR A 41 6.48 -16.94 -5.12
N ARG A 42 7.68 -17.50 -5.16
CA ARG A 42 8.45 -17.75 -6.40
C ARG A 42 8.55 -16.50 -7.30
N ASN A 43 7.87 -16.51 -8.46
CA ASN A 43 7.82 -15.40 -9.41
C ASN A 43 6.41 -14.75 -9.49
N GLY A 44 5.46 -15.19 -8.65
CA GLY A 44 4.11 -14.65 -8.59
C GLY A 44 3.11 -15.30 -9.55
N GLU A 45 3.43 -16.49 -10.07
CA GLU A 45 2.56 -17.23 -11.00
C GLU A 45 1.32 -17.80 -10.30
N ASP A 46 1.43 -18.12 -9.03
CA ASP A 46 0.36 -18.71 -8.23
C ASP A 46 -0.55 -17.69 -7.55
N GLY A 47 -0.17 -16.40 -7.58
CA GLY A 47 -1.05 -15.31 -7.18
C GLY A 47 -0.84 -14.78 -5.77
N LEU A 48 -1.93 -14.23 -5.19
CA LEU A 48 -1.97 -13.56 -3.90
C LEU A 48 -2.02 -14.55 -2.76
N HIS A 49 -1.12 -14.40 -1.82
CA HIS A 49 -1.14 -15.07 -0.51
C HIS A 49 -1.37 -14.05 0.60
N LEU A 50 -1.95 -14.51 1.71
CA LEU A 50 -2.11 -13.70 2.92
C LEU A 50 -1.53 -14.43 4.13
N ALA A 51 -1.01 -13.64 5.06
CA ALA A 51 -0.66 -14.06 6.41
C ALA A 51 -1.28 -13.10 7.42
N TYR A 52 -1.40 -13.52 8.69
CA TYR A 52 -1.85 -12.68 9.77
C TYR A 52 -0.90 -12.70 10.96
N SER A 53 -0.96 -11.65 11.77
CA SER A 53 -0.20 -11.53 13.01
C SER A 53 -1.04 -10.86 14.09
N ARG A 54 -0.68 -11.11 15.37
CA ARG A 54 -1.24 -10.43 16.54
C ARG A 54 -0.22 -9.50 17.21
N ASP A 55 1.05 -9.64 16.86
CA ASP A 55 2.18 -8.96 17.50
C ASP A 55 3.09 -8.21 16.50
N GLY A 56 2.80 -8.30 15.20
CA GLY A 56 3.65 -7.74 14.14
C GLY A 56 4.97 -8.50 13.93
N ILE A 57 5.22 -9.57 14.68
CA ILE A 57 6.47 -10.36 14.65
C ILE A 57 6.23 -11.79 14.16
N THR A 58 5.16 -12.40 14.61
CA THR A 58 4.80 -13.79 14.26
C THR A 58 3.70 -13.77 13.20
N TRP A 59 4.06 -14.05 11.96
CA TRP A 59 3.16 -14.07 10.81
C TRP A 59 2.81 -15.50 10.44
N LEU A 60 1.54 -15.84 10.52
CA LEU A 60 1.01 -17.17 10.23
C LEU A 60 0.30 -17.14 8.87
N PRO A 61 0.58 -18.11 7.97
CA PRO A 61 -0.08 -18.14 6.67
C PRO A 61 -1.58 -18.45 6.81
N LEU A 62 -2.39 -17.78 5.99
CA LEU A 62 -3.82 -18.05 5.84
C LEU A 62 -4.06 -19.04 4.68
N ASN A 63 -5.23 -19.67 4.65
CA ASN A 63 -5.64 -20.65 3.64
C ASN A 63 -4.64 -21.84 3.50
N GLY A 64 -3.98 -22.22 4.61
CA GLY A 64 -2.93 -23.25 4.58
C GLY A 64 -1.74 -22.87 3.70
N GLY A 65 -1.45 -21.60 3.53
CA GLY A 65 -0.38 -21.07 2.67
C GLY A 65 -0.68 -21.13 1.17
N ARG A 66 -1.94 -21.41 0.78
CA ARG A 66 -2.36 -21.42 -0.63
C ARG A 66 -2.80 -20.02 -1.07
N SER A 67 -2.71 -19.78 -2.38
CA SER A 67 -3.20 -18.55 -3.00
C SER A 67 -4.71 -18.34 -2.77
N LEU A 68 -5.08 -17.10 -2.54
CA LEU A 68 -6.47 -16.64 -2.40
C LEU A 68 -7.01 -15.99 -3.67
N LEU A 69 -6.12 -15.53 -4.55
CA LEU A 69 -6.47 -14.91 -5.82
C LEU A 69 -5.38 -15.23 -6.84
N GLN A 70 -5.77 -15.82 -7.95
CA GLN A 70 -4.82 -16.15 -9.02
C GLN A 70 -4.82 -15.06 -10.10
N PRO A 71 -3.66 -14.75 -10.70
CA PRO A 71 -3.63 -13.88 -11.87
C PRO A 71 -4.43 -14.51 -13.00
N ALA A 72 -5.22 -13.70 -13.70
CA ALA A 72 -6.02 -14.19 -14.81
C ALA A 72 -5.12 -14.61 -15.97
N VAL A 73 -5.24 -15.86 -16.40
CA VAL A 73 -4.51 -16.40 -17.56
C VAL A 73 -5.16 -15.96 -18.88
N THR A 74 -6.44 -15.55 -18.84
CA THR A 74 -7.20 -15.10 -20.00
C THR A 74 -7.99 -13.85 -19.63
N GLY A 75 -7.85 -12.80 -20.43
CA GLY A 75 -8.44 -11.48 -20.22
C GLY A 75 -9.89 -11.46 -19.75
N GLN A 76 -10.05 -11.32 -18.45
CA GLN A 76 -11.34 -11.03 -17.82
C GLN A 76 -11.22 -9.65 -17.15
N GLY A 77 -12.12 -8.74 -17.51
CA GLY A 77 -12.14 -7.39 -16.99
C GLY A 77 -11.69 -6.32 -17.99
N ARG A 78 -11.89 -5.07 -17.60
CA ARG A 78 -11.56 -3.91 -18.42
C ARG A 78 -10.04 -3.76 -18.54
N GLY A 79 -9.53 -3.57 -19.76
CA GLY A 79 -8.10 -3.39 -20.06
C GLY A 79 -7.30 -4.68 -20.25
N TRP A 80 -7.86 -5.86 -19.98
CA TRP A 80 -7.16 -7.14 -20.18
C TRP A 80 -6.97 -7.53 -21.64
N GLN A 81 -7.84 -7.09 -22.53
CA GLN A 81 -7.77 -7.40 -23.97
C GLN A 81 -6.50 -6.84 -24.63
N GLU A 82 -5.84 -5.89 -23.98
CA GLU A 82 -4.58 -5.31 -24.44
C GLU A 82 -3.34 -6.04 -23.90
N TRP A 83 -3.54 -7.03 -23.02
CA TRP A 83 -2.44 -7.79 -22.43
C TRP A 83 -1.95 -8.88 -23.38
N ASN A 84 -0.90 -8.60 -24.05
CA ASN A 84 -0.19 -9.57 -24.89
C ASN A 84 0.90 -10.27 -24.05
N THR A 85 0.58 -10.72 -22.84
CA THR A 85 1.54 -11.43 -21.98
C THR A 85 1.20 -12.90 -21.93
N THR A 86 2.15 -13.74 -22.26
CA THR A 86 2.07 -15.20 -22.15
C THR A 86 2.14 -15.68 -20.70
N ALA A 87 2.40 -14.78 -19.75
CA ALA A 87 2.46 -15.07 -18.31
C ALA A 87 1.94 -13.86 -17.52
N ALA A 88 0.70 -13.95 -17.04
CA ALA A 88 0.20 -13.03 -16.04
C ALA A 88 0.86 -13.36 -14.68
N LEU A 89 1.46 -12.36 -14.04
CA LEU A 89 2.08 -12.48 -12.72
C LEU A 89 1.27 -11.64 -11.72
N MET A 90 1.35 -12.04 -10.45
CA MET A 90 0.88 -11.23 -9.33
C MET A 90 2.04 -11.09 -8.35
N ARG A 91 2.94 -10.16 -8.68
CA ARG A 91 4.11 -9.84 -7.86
C ARG A 91 3.85 -8.60 -7.03
N ASP A 92 4.58 -8.46 -5.95
CA ASP A 92 4.62 -7.25 -5.13
C ASP A 92 3.21 -6.74 -4.77
N PRO A 93 2.29 -7.62 -4.26
CA PRO A 93 0.91 -7.25 -4.01
C PRO A 93 0.82 -6.29 -2.83
N CYS A 94 0.25 -5.10 -3.05
CA CYS A 94 -0.07 -4.16 -2.00
C CYS A 94 -1.58 -4.06 -1.79
N ILE A 95 -2.01 -4.21 -0.54
CA ILE A 95 -3.40 -4.06 -0.13
C ILE A 95 -3.52 -2.91 0.86
N LEU A 96 -4.54 -2.07 0.63
CA LEU A 96 -4.94 -1.00 1.53
C LEU A 96 -6.45 -1.02 1.71
N ARG A 97 -6.91 -0.91 2.96
CA ARG A 97 -8.35 -0.72 3.26
C ARG A 97 -8.68 0.76 3.19
N GLY A 98 -9.62 1.11 2.32
CA GLY A 98 -10.10 2.47 2.17
C GLY A 98 -11.01 2.92 3.33
N PRO A 99 -11.30 4.22 3.41
CA PRO A 99 -12.24 4.76 4.41
C PRO A 99 -13.69 4.29 4.20
N ASP A 100 -14.00 3.79 3.01
CA ASP A 100 -15.28 3.15 2.65
C ASP A 100 -15.36 1.68 3.10
N GLY A 101 -14.29 1.15 3.70
CA GLY A 101 -14.19 -0.24 4.15
C GLY A 101 -13.81 -1.23 3.06
N VAL A 102 -13.60 -0.79 1.82
CA VAL A 102 -13.18 -1.64 0.70
C VAL A 102 -11.66 -1.84 0.74
N PHE A 103 -11.23 -3.06 0.51
CA PHE A 103 -9.82 -3.39 0.29
C PHE A 103 -9.49 -3.20 -1.19
N HIS A 104 -8.48 -2.41 -1.46
CA HIS A 104 -7.93 -2.18 -2.78
C HIS A 104 -6.59 -2.91 -2.89
N LEU A 105 -6.43 -3.70 -3.94
CA LEU A 105 -5.22 -4.45 -4.24
C LEU A 105 -4.61 -3.89 -5.52
N VAL A 106 -3.31 -3.62 -5.51
CA VAL A 106 -2.50 -3.36 -6.71
C VAL A 106 -1.32 -4.31 -6.75
N TRP A 107 -0.82 -4.63 -7.98
CA TRP A 107 0.30 -5.56 -8.13
C TRP A 107 1.04 -5.37 -9.45
N THR A 108 2.27 -5.86 -9.51
CA THR A 108 3.07 -5.98 -10.73
C THR A 108 2.57 -7.16 -11.56
N ILE A 109 2.20 -6.91 -12.80
CA ILE A 109 1.54 -7.88 -13.69
C ILE A 109 2.50 -8.62 -14.61
N ALA A 110 3.66 -8.03 -14.90
CA ALA A 110 4.69 -8.62 -15.74
C ALA A 110 6.02 -7.87 -15.55
N TRP A 111 7.10 -8.46 -16.05
CA TRP A 111 8.44 -7.85 -16.01
C TRP A 111 8.58 -6.60 -16.90
N THR A 112 7.80 -6.52 -17.97
CA THR A 112 7.96 -5.48 -19.03
C THR A 112 6.67 -4.77 -19.39
N ASP A 113 5.63 -4.83 -18.55
CA ASP A 113 4.37 -4.13 -18.80
C ASP A 113 4.42 -2.67 -18.32
N LYS A 114 3.68 -1.79 -19.00
CA LYS A 114 3.52 -0.37 -18.68
C LYS A 114 2.31 -0.07 -17.80
N GLY A 115 1.58 -1.09 -17.43
CA GLY A 115 0.42 -1.04 -16.54
C GLY A 115 0.68 -1.79 -15.25
N ILE A 116 -0.28 -1.67 -14.35
CA ILE A 116 -0.35 -2.39 -13.09
C ILE A 116 -1.72 -3.04 -12.95
N GLY A 117 -1.81 -4.10 -12.15
CA GLY A 117 -3.09 -4.73 -11.83
C GLY A 117 -3.82 -4.01 -10.71
N VAL A 118 -5.15 -4.07 -10.71
CA VAL A 118 -6.02 -3.59 -9.63
C VAL A 118 -7.21 -4.50 -9.44
N ALA A 119 -7.61 -4.72 -8.19
CA ALA A 119 -8.83 -5.43 -7.80
C ALA A 119 -9.34 -4.90 -6.46
N HIS A 120 -10.59 -5.21 -6.15
CA HIS A 120 -11.27 -4.73 -4.95
C HIS A 120 -11.99 -5.87 -4.24
N SER A 121 -12.06 -5.81 -2.92
CA SER A 121 -12.77 -6.78 -2.08
C SER A 121 -13.31 -6.12 -0.81
N THR A 122 -14.38 -6.66 -0.26
CA THR A 122 -14.88 -6.26 1.06
C THR A 122 -14.50 -7.26 2.17
N ASP A 123 -14.00 -8.43 1.79
CA ASP A 123 -13.74 -9.55 2.71
C ASP A 123 -12.40 -10.27 2.47
N LEU A 124 -11.62 -9.88 1.45
CA LEU A 124 -10.35 -10.49 1.03
C LEU A 124 -10.49 -11.92 0.48
N ILE A 125 -11.72 -12.43 0.34
CA ILE A 125 -12.04 -13.75 -0.19
C ILE A 125 -12.65 -13.62 -1.59
N HIS A 126 -13.62 -12.73 -1.73
CA HIS A 126 -14.32 -12.47 -2.98
C HIS A 126 -13.79 -11.17 -3.59
N TRP A 127 -13.23 -11.27 -4.78
CA TRP A 127 -12.60 -10.16 -5.46
C TRP A 127 -13.42 -9.71 -6.68
N SER A 128 -13.37 -8.43 -6.97
CA SER A 128 -13.90 -7.88 -8.23
C SER A 128 -13.21 -8.53 -9.44
N ALA A 129 -13.69 -8.23 -10.64
CA ALA A 129 -12.91 -8.48 -11.85
C ALA A 129 -11.52 -7.84 -11.69
N LEU A 130 -10.49 -8.58 -12.15
CA LEU A 130 -9.13 -8.06 -12.20
C LEU A 130 -9.04 -7.05 -13.35
N GLU A 131 -8.55 -5.86 -13.06
CA GLU A 131 -8.41 -4.79 -14.06
C GLU A 131 -6.94 -4.37 -14.20
N ARG A 132 -6.60 -3.79 -15.36
CA ARG A 132 -5.30 -3.20 -15.63
C ARG A 132 -5.43 -1.68 -15.71
N ILE A 133 -4.59 -0.96 -14.96
CA ILE A 133 -4.45 0.49 -15.06
C ILE A 133 -3.25 0.80 -15.98
N PRO A 134 -3.45 1.47 -17.11
CA PRO A 134 -2.37 1.76 -18.09
C PRO A 134 -1.54 2.98 -17.65
N VAL A 135 -0.90 2.90 -16.49
CA VAL A 135 -0.27 4.02 -15.79
C VAL A 135 0.84 4.71 -16.59
N MET A 136 1.56 3.99 -17.48
CA MET A 136 2.69 4.51 -18.25
C MET A 136 2.52 4.35 -19.78
N GLU A 137 1.33 4.07 -20.30
CA GLU A 137 1.10 3.91 -21.75
C GLU A 137 1.39 5.20 -22.55
N HIS A 138 1.27 6.35 -21.91
CA HIS A 138 1.57 7.65 -22.52
C HIS A 138 3.07 7.90 -22.74
N GLU A 139 3.93 7.03 -22.21
CA GLU A 139 5.39 7.08 -22.35
C GLU A 139 5.89 5.89 -23.20
N PRO A 140 6.11 6.10 -24.51
CA PRO A 140 6.41 4.98 -25.43
C PRO A 140 7.67 4.19 -25.08
N THR A 141 8.66 4.86 -24.45
CA THR A 141 9.96 4.27 -24.10
C THR A 141 10.01 3.65 -22.73
N THR A 142 8.90 3.70 -21.95
CA THR A 142 8.83 3.03 -20.65
C THR A 142 9.08 1.53 -20.78
N LEU A 143 9.92 0.99 -19.91
CA LEU A 143 10.29 -0.44 -19.91
C LEU A 143 9.36 -1.27 -19.03
N ASN A 144 8.87 -0.70 -17.92
CA ASN A 144 8.15 -1.46 -16.89
C ASN A 144 7.35 -0.54 -15.95
N SER A 145 6.44 -1.17 -15.17
CA SER A 145 5.79 -0.57 -14.00
C SER A 145 5.80 -1.60 -12.89
N TRP A 146 6.71 -1.43 -11.91
CA TRP A 146 6.99 -2.43 -10.87
C TRP A 146 6.61 -1.97 -9.49
N ALA A 147 6.28 -2.96 -8.64
CA ALA A 147 6.02 -2.79 -7.23
C ALA A 147 5.10 -1.61 -6.92
N PRO A 148 3.85 -1.62 -7.44
CA PRO A 148 2.90 -0.58 -7.13
C PRO A 148 2.48 -0.67 -5.67
N GLU A 149 2.39 0.50 -5.02
CA GLU A 149 1.94 0.67 -3.65
C GLU A 149 0.75 1.63 -3.57
N LEU A 150 -0.01 1.50 -2.49
CA LEU A 150 -1.17 2.30 -2.18
C LEU A 150 -0.95 3.12 -0.91
N PHE A 151 -1.33 4.38 -0.95
CA PHE A 151 -1.42 5.24 0.22
C PHE A 151 -2.70 6.06 0.16
N TYR A 152 -3.52 6.06 1.23
CA TYR A 152 -4.65 6.96 1.33
C TYR A 152 -4.22 8.22 2.08
N ASP A 153 -4.31 9.36 1.42
CA ASP A 153 -3.98 10.65 2.02
C ASP A 153 -5.23 11.32 2.59
N ASP A 154 -5.36 11.27 3.90
CA ASP A 154 -6.46 11.91 4.61
C ASP A 154 -6.53 13.43 4.43
N ALA A 155 -5.40 14.07 4.14
CA ALA A 155 -5.35 15.52 3.93
C ALA A 155 -6.05 15.93 2.63
N THR A 156 -5.90 15.12 1.57
CA THR A 156 -6.49 15.39 0.25
C THR A 156 -7.72 14.52 -0.06
N LYS A 157 -8.00 13.51 0.80
CA LYS A 157 -9.06 12.51 0.59
C LYS A 157 -8.93 11.79 -0.75
N GLN A 158 -7.69 11.41 -1.08
CA GLN A 158 -7.36 10.70 -2.31
C GLN A 158 -6.45 9.51 -2.02
N TYR A 159 -6.57 8.50 -2.87
CA TYR A 159 -5.57 7.45 -2.95
C TYR A 159 -4.41 7.91 -3.83
N LEU A 160 -3.22 7.64 -3.38
CA LEU A 160 -1.99 7.72 -4.15
C LEU A 160 -1.61 6.30 -4.55
N ILE A 161 -1.48 6.04 -5.83
CA ILE A 161 -0.93 4.81 -6.38
C ILE A 161 0.43 5.17 -6.96
N PHE A 162 1.49 4.53 -6.50
CA PHE A 162 2.85 4.84 -6.94
C PHE A 162 3.64 3.57 -7.21
N TRP A 163 4.58 3.65 -8.12
CA TRP A 163 5.32 2.49 -8.65
C TRP A 163 6.70 2.92 -9.12
N ALA A 164 7.58 1.94 -9.36
CA ALA A 164 8.88 2.15 -9.97
C ALA A 164 8.80 1.94 -11.50
N THR A 165 9.37 2.86 -12.27
CA THR A 165 9.48 2.73 -13.72
C THR A 165 10.81 3.27 -14.23
N SER A 166 11.29 2.67 -15.31
CA SER A 166 12.44 3.14 -16.05
C SER A 166 12.02 3.69 -17.41
N ILE A 167 12.53 4.88 -17.73
CA ILE A 167 12.34 5.55 -19.01
C ILE A 167 13.75 5.87 -19.55
N PRO A 168 14.32 5.05 -20.42
CA PRO A 168 15.67 5.24 -20.95
C PRO A 168 15.89 6.63 -21.52
N GLY A 169 17.01 7.25 -21.15
CA GLY A 169 17.39 8.60 -21.59
C GLY A 169 16.69 9.75 -20.84
N ARG A 170 15.73 9.46 -19.93
CA ARG A 170 15.05 10.50 -19.17
C ARG A 170 15.97 11.18 -18.13
N PHE A 171 16.89 10.43 -17.55
CA PHE A 171 17.84 10.88 -16.54
C PHE A 171 19.28 10.57 -16.98
N PRO A 172 19.84 11.25 -18.01
CA PRO A 172 21.06 10.82 -18.68
C PRO A 172 22.29 10.75 -17.78
N ALA A 173 22.37 11.56 -16.73
CA ALA A 173 23.48 11.52 -15.78
C ALA A 173 23.52 10.22 -14.97
N SER A 174 22.38 9.75 -14.45
CA SER A 174 22.28 8.50 -13.71
C SER A 174 22.11 7.28 -14.62
N ASP A 175 21.43 7.40 -15.79
CA ASP A 175 21.37 6.35 -16.80
C ASP A 175 22.75 5.86 -17.22
N SER A 176 23.68 6.79 -17.48
CA SER A 176 25.05 6.43 -17.87
C SER A 176 25.81 5.69 -16.75
N VAL A 177 25.51 5.99 -15.50
CA VAL A 177 26.03 5.27 -14.33
C VAL A 177 25.38 3.90 -14.22
N ALA A 178 24.06 3.82 -14.32
CA ALA A 178 23.30 2.58 -14.22
C ALA A 178 23.70 1.59 -15.33
N GLN A 179 23.87 2.02 -16.58
CA GLN A 179 24.34 1.18 -17.68
C GLN A 179 25.71 0.57 -17.43
N ARG A 180 26.67 1.36 -16.90
CA ARG A 180 28.04 0.88 -16.58
C ARG A 180 28.08 -0.03 -15.36
N THR A 181 27.30 0.29 -14.33
CA THR A 181 27.40 -0.31 -12.99
C THR A 181 26.40 -1.44 -12.77
N SER A 182 25.31 -1.48 -13.54
CA SER A 182 24.19 -2.41 -13.37
C SER A 182 24.10 -3.44 -14.49
N ARG A 183 25.15 -3.66 -15.27
CA ARG A 183 25.16 -4.61 -16.41
C ARG A 183 24.02 -4.38 -17.41
N GLY A 184 23.77 -3.11 -17.73
CA GLY A 184 22.69 -2.70 -18.65
C GLY A 184 21.30 -2.69 -18.00
N ARG A 185 21.21 -2.78 -16.68
CA ARG A 185 19.93 -2.66 -15.97
C ARG A 185 19.40 -1.24 -16.00
N ALA A 186 18.10 -1.15 -15.94
CA ALA A 186 17.36 0.09 -16.07
C ALA A 186 17.52 1.01 -14.86
N ASP A 187 17.56 2.32 -15.11
CA ASP A 187 17.55 3.37 -14.10
C ASP A 187 16.10 3.75 -13.78
N HIS A 188 15.65 3.44 -12.58
CA HIS A 188 14.27 3.62 -12.16
C HIS A 188 14.07 4.89 -11.35
N ARG A 189 12.85 5.43 -11.44
CA ARG A 189 12.32 6.44 -10.52
C ARG A 189 10.94 6.03 -10.06
N LEU A 190 10.51 6.62 -8.95
CA LEU A 190 9.14 6.43 -8.46
C LEU A 190 8.23 7.47 -9.12
N TYR A 191 7.12 6.97 -9.68
CA TYR A 191 6.06 7.77 -10.29
C TYR A 191 4.74 7.49 -9.58
N TYR A 192 3.75 8.36 -9.73
CA TYR A 192 2.45 8.21 -9.11
C TYR A 192 1.31 8.75 -9.97
N VAL A 193 0.10 8.27 -9.64
CA VAL A 193 -1.18 8.88 -9.98
C VAL A 193 -2.01 9.04 -8.72
N THR A 194 -3.01 9.92 -8.76
CA THR A 194 -4.02 10.03 -7.70
C THR A 194 -5.38 9.62 -8.23
N THR A 195 -6.22 9.06 -7.35
CA THR A 195 -7.61 8.72 -7.65
C THR A 195 -8.46 8.87 -6.40
N LYS A 196 -9.78 9.07 -6.58
CA LYS A 196 -10.77 9.03 -5.49
C LYS A 196 -11.66 7.80 -5.56
N ASP A 197 -11.73 7.15 -6.70
CA ASP A 197 -12.78 6.20 -7.05
C ASP A 197 -12.28 4.97 -7.81
N PHE A 198 -10.98 4.87 -8.08
CA PHE A 198 -10.36 3.84 -8.91
C PHE A 198 -10.99 3.70 -10.32
N LYS A 199 -11.62 4.77 -10.80
CA LYS A 199 -12.21 4.88 -12.14
C LYS A 199 -11.57 6.00 -12.96
N THR A 200 -11.23 7.08 -12.27
CA THR A 200 -10.58 8.25 -12.85
C THR A 200 -9.24 8.47 -12.17
N TYR A 201 -8.20 8.71 -12.96
CA TYR A 201 -6.83 8.87 -12.49
C TYR A 201 -6.25 10.19 -12.98
N SER A 202 -5.40 10.80 -12.14
CA SER A 202 -4.58 11.92 -12.61
C SER A 202 -3.60 11.45 -13.70
N LYS A 203 -2.96 12.39 -14.38
CA LYS A 203 -1.76 12.07 -15.19
C LYS A 203 -0.67 11.55 -14.27
N ALA A 204 0.15 10.61 -14.77
CA ALA A 204 1.33 10.15 -14.06
C ALA A 204 2.33 11.30 -13.88
N ALA A 205 2.87 11.39 -12.67
CA ALA A 205 3.86 12.40 -12.31
C ALA A 205 5.02 11.74 -11.53
N LEU A 206 6.18 12.40 -11.57
CA LEU A 206 7.35 11.96 -10.81
C LEU A 206 7.10 12.16 -9.31
N LEU A 207 7.22 11.08 -8.54
CA LEU A 207 7.11 11.12 -7.08
C LEU A 207 8.48 11.41 -6.43
N TYR A 208 9.52 10.69 -6.89
CA TYR A 208 10.85 10.79 -6.31
C TYR A 208 11.96 10.60 -7.34
N ASP A 209 12.92 11.51 -7.31
CA ASP A 209 14.22 11.41 -7.97
C ASP A 209 15.33 11.77 -6.97
N GLY A 210 16.02 10.77 -6.48
CA GLY A 210 17.17 10.93 -5.57
C GLY A 210 18.53 10.98 -6.29
N GLY A 211 18.54 11.04 -7.63
CA GLY A 211 19.77 10.94 -8.44
C GLY A 211 20.34 9.52 -8.48
N PHE A 212 19.57 8.51 -8.12
CA PHE A 212 19.91 7.09 -8.16
C PHE A 212 18.70 6.24 -8.57
N SER A 213 18.94 4.99 -9.00
CA SER A 213 17.88 4.06 -9.33
C SER A 213 17.12 3.69 -8.05
N ALA A 214 15.86 4.15 -7.95
CA ALA A 214 14.97 3.90 -6.80
C ALA A 214 13.81 3.00 -7.21
N ILE A 215 13.60 1.91 -6.45
CA ILE A 215 12.47 0.99 -6.61
C ILE A 215 11.80 0.71 -5.26
N ASP A 216 10.68 0.00 -5.27
CA ASP A 216 10.02 -0.54 -4.10
C ASP A 216 9.77 0.54 -3.03
N GLY A 217 8.95 1.55 -3.37
CA GLY A 217 8.60 2.61 -2.44
C GLY A 217 7.44 2.21 -1.53
N THR A 218 7.43 2.65 -0.28
CA THR A 218 6.27 2.63 0.61
C THR A 218 6.20 3.91 1.43
N ILE A 219 5.00 4.38 1.78
CA ILE A 219 4.79 5.66 2.46
C ILE A 219 4.11 5.45 3.82
N ALA A 220 4.65 6.11 4.85
CA ALA A 220 3.98 6.30 6.13
C ALA A 220 3.80 7.79 6.44
N ARG A 221 2.80 8.12 7.25
CA ARG A 221 2.61 9.46 7.81
C ARG A 221 2.73 9.42 9.32
N ASN A 222 3.61 10.24 9.87
CA ASN A 222 3.70 10.46 11.31
C ASN A 222 3.61 11.96 11.60
N GLY A 223 2.53 12.37 12.24
CA GLY A 223 2.18 13.79 12.40
C GLY A 223 2.01 14.49 11.05
N ASP A 224 2.77 15.56 10.83
CA ASP A 224 2.74 16.35 9.59
C ASP A 224 3.81 15.95 8.58
N THR A 225 4.52 14.85 8.84
CA THR A 225 5.63 14.39 8.00
C THR A 225 5.27 13.07 7.31
N TYR A 226 5.50 13.04 6.01
CA TYR A 226 5.41 11.84 5.20
C TYR A 226 6.81 11.26 5.02
N TYR A 227 6.94 9.97 5.22
CA TYR A 227 8.17 9.19 5.13
C TYR A 227 8.05 8.22 3.97
N LEU A 228 8.85 8.43 2.94
CA LEU A 228 8.96 7.51 1.80
C LEU A 228 10.17 6.62 2.04
N VAL A 229 9.93 5.36 2.36
CA VAL A 229 10.97 4.34 2.41
C VAL A 229 11.07 3.70 1.03
N MET A 230 12.28 3.52 0.52
CA MET A 230 12.53 2.97 -0.82
C MET A 230 13.84 2.20 -0.85
N LYS A 231 13.99 1.34 -1.85
CA LYS A 231 15.24 0.67 -2.16
C LYS A 231 16.11 1.52 -3.07
N ASP A 232 17.36 1.73 -2.68
CA ASP A 232 18.43 2.18 -3.57
C ASP A 232 18.95 0.98 -4.36
N GLU A 233 18.64 0.91 -5.65
CA GLU A 233 18.99 -0.21 -6.54
C GLU A 233 20.39 -0.04 -7.19
N THR A 234 21.27 0.79 -6.65
CA THR A 234 22.61 1.00 -7.18
C THR A 234 23.46 -0.26 -7.02
N PHE A 235 24.01 -0.75 -8.13
CA PHE A 235 24.85 -1.96 -8.16
C PHE A 235 26.34 -1.67 -7.93
N PHE A 236 26.82 -0.51 -8.31
CA PHE A 236 28.23 -0.16 -8.13
C PHE A 236 28.45 1.34 -7.82
N PRO A 237 29.12 1.70 -6.71
CA PRO A 237 29.39 0.80 -5.59
C PRO A 237 28.08 0.22 -5.05
N GLU A 238 28.13 -1.05 -4.63
CA GLU A 238 26.91 -1.76 -4.24
C GLU A 238 26.21 -1.08 -3.08
N ARG A 239 24.90 -0.81 -3.27
CA ARG A 239 24.01 -0.29 -2.22
C ARG A 239 22.87 -1.25 -1.97
N ARG A 240 21.93 -1.41 -2.87
CA ARG A 240 20.79 -2.34 -2.81
C ARG A 240 20.24 -2.54 -1.39
N ASN A 241 19.93 -1.42 -0.75
CA ASN A 241 19.52 -1.29 0.64
C ASN A 241 18.38 -0.28 0.76
N LEU A 242 17.78 -0.20 1.94
CA LEU A 242 16.67 0.70 2.18
C LEU A 242 17.15 2.06 2.72
N ARG A 243 16.48 3.10 2.25
CA ARG A 243 16.64 4.50 2.65
C ARG A 243 15.30 5.14 2.90
N VAL A 244 15.27 6.27 3.57
CA VAL A 244 14.06 7.07 3.80
C VAL A 244 14.28 8.50 3.36
N ALA A 245 13.25 9.08 2.70
CA ALA A 245 13.14 10.50 2.40
C ALA A 245 11.88 11.07 3.03
N THR A 246 11.85 12.38 3.31
CA THR A 246 10.73 13.02 4.00
C THR A 246 10.11 14.13 3.17
N ALA A 247 8.81 14.36 3.36
CA ALA A 247 8.06 15.44 2.74
C ALA A 247 6.96 15.98 3.67
N ARG A 248 6.35 17.12 3.28
CA ARG A 248 5.16 17.66 3.95
C ARG A 248 3.85 17.30 3.25
N ARG A 249 3.91 16.59 2.14
CA ARG A 249 2.75 16.09 1.37
C ARG A 249 3.05 14.70 0.86
N ALA A 250 2.04 13.86 0.73
CA ALA A 250 2.18 12.51 0.19
C ALA A 250 2.82 12.50 -1.21
N THR A 251 2.50 13.50 -2.03
CA THR A 251 3.04 13.68 -3.39
C THR A 251 4.38 14.42 -3.44
N GLY A 252 5.00 14.69 -2.30
CA GLY A 252 6.27 15.40 -2.21
C GLY A 252 6.15 16.95 -2.37
N PRO A 253 7.23 17.66 -2.74
CA PRO A 253 8.53 17.07 -3.03
C PRO A 253 9.19 16.45 -1.80
N TYR A 254 9.79 15.28 -1.98
CA TYR A 254 10.60 14.63 -0.95
C TYR A 254 12.02 15.20 -0.96
N GLY A 255 12.60 15.33 0.22
CA GLY A 255 13.99 15.74 0.41
C GLY A 255 14.99 14.64 0.03
N PRO A 256 16.29 14.88 0.25
CA PRO A 256 17.33 13.86 0.03
C PRO A 256 17.08 12.59 0.85
N ALA A 257 17.42 11.43 0.28
CA ALA A 257 17.38 10.17 1.01
C ALA A 257 18.41 10.12 2.13
N SER A 258 18.04 9.50 3.24
CA SER A 258 18.93 9.21 4.37
C SER A 258 20.10 8.31 3.97
N PRO A 259 21.11 8.15 4.82
CA PRO A 259 21.97 6.97 4.78
C PRO A 259 21.13 5.68 4.82
N ALA A 260 21.70 4.58 4.35
CA ALA A 260 21.05 3.28 4.43
C ALA A 260 20.83 2.86 5.89
N PHE A 261 19.65 2.31 6.19
CA PHE A 261 19.33 1.78 7.51
C PHE A 261 19.18 0.25 7.53
N THR A 262 19.35 -0.41 6.40
CA THR A 262 19.40 -1.88 6.30
C THR A 262 20.73 -2.34 5.70
N ALA A 263 21.01 -3.64 5.83
CA ALA A 263 22.10 -4.28 5.11
C ALA A 263 21.82 -4.30 3.60
N VAL A 264 22.84 -4.60 2.80
CA VAL A 264 22.70 -4.83 1.35
C VAL A 264 21.85 -6.07 1.06
N HIS A 265 21.27 -6.14 -0.15
CA HIS A 265 20.39 -7.21 -0.61
C HIS A 265 19.05 -7.26 0.13
N THR A 266 18.50 -6.11 0.43
CA THR A 266 17.15 -5.93 0.94
C THR A 266 16.27 -5.22 -0.09
N GLU A 267 15.00 -5.63 -0.18
CA GLU A 267 14.03 -5.04 -1.10
C GLU A 267 12.62 -5.12 -0.52
N GLY A 268 11.64 -4.52 -1.20
CA GLY A 268 10.24 -4.65 -0.85
C GLY A 268 9.90 -4.17 0.55
N PRO A 269 10.22 -2.92 0.93
CA PRO A 269 9.86 -2.41 2.24
C PRO A 269 8.33 -2.29 2.38
N SER A 270 7.81 -2.68 3.54
CA SER A 270 6.42 -2.42 3.93
C SER A 270 6.38 -1.91 5.36
N ILE A 271 5.59 -0.86 5.60
CA ILE A 271 5.53 -0.18 6.89
C ILE A 271 4.23 -0.53 7.61
N LEU A 272 4.34 -0.88 8.89
CA LEU A 272 3.20 -1.06 9.79
C LEU A 272 3.46 -0.38 11.13
N HIS A 273 2.46 0.33 11.65
CA HIS A 273 2.51 0.89 13.00
C HIS A 273 1.88 -0.08 13.99
N VAL A 274 2.66 -0.54 14.96
CA VAL A 274 2.23 -1.46 16.03
C VAL A 274 2.65 -0.86 17.36
N ASP A 275 1.69 -0.54 18.18
CA ASP A 275 1.88 0.19 19.46
C ASP A 275 2.69 1.49 19.24
N GLU A 276 3.84 1.66 19.90
CA GLU A 276 4.70 2.84 19.73
C GLU A 276 5.77 2.70 18.62
N TRP A 277 5.74 1.58 17.86
CA TRP A 277 6.77 1.26 16.90
C TRP A 277 6.26 1.28 15.45
N TRP A 278 7.06 1.84 14.57
CA TRP A 278 6.97 1.67 13.13
C TRP A 278 7.87 0.51 12.73
N TYR A 279 7.28 -0.58 12.28
CA TYR A 279 8.01 -1.71 11.70
C TYR A 279 8.18 -1.49 10.22
N VAL A 280 9.39 -1.74 9.69
CA VAL A 280 9.65 -1.85 8.26
C VAL A 280 10.08 -3.27 7.98
N TYR A 281 9.19 -4.03 7.36
CA TYR A 281 9.45 -5.39 6.89
C TYR A 281 10.10 -5.32 5.52
N PHE A 282 10.92 -6.33 5.16
CA PHE A 282 11.58 -6.39 3.86
C PHE A 282 12.04 -7.80 3.51
N ASP A 283 12.22 -8.05 2.20
CA ASP A 283 12.73 -9.31 1.66
C ASP A 283 14.27 -9.29 1.61
N TYR A 284 14.89 -10.23 2.33
CA TYR A 284 16.29 -10.59 2.11
C TYR A 284 16.39 -11.53 0.90
N TYR A 285 16.11 -11.02 -0.29
CA TYR A 285 15.85 -11.79 -1.50
C TYR A 285 16.99 -12.75 -1.91
N THR A 286 18.24 -12.51 -1.50
CA THR A 286 19.37 -13.42 -1.72
C THR A 286 19.46 -14.52 -0.66
N ARG A 287 18.73 -14.38 0.46
CA ARG A 287 18.78 -15.31 1.60
C ARG A 287 17.52 -16.13 1.74
N GLY A 288 16.50 -15.87 0.92
CA GLY A 288 15.20 -16.57 0.98
C GLY A 288 14.48 -16.43 2.31
N ARG A 289 14.65 -15.28 3.00
CA ARG A 289 13.99 -14.98 4.27
C ARG A 289 13.52 -13.53 4.32
N TYR A 290 12.52 -13.29 5.13
CA TYR A 290 12.06 -11.93 5.45
C TYR A 290 12.83 -11.38 6.66
N GLY A 291 12.95 -10.06 6.71
CA GLY A 291 13.56 -9.31 7.80
C GLY A 291 12.68 -8.15 8.23
N ALA A 292 13.03 -7.55 9.37
CA ALA A 292 12.40 -6.34 9.84
C ALA A 292 13.39 -5.48 10.65
N VAL A 293 13.18 -4.19 10.55
CA VAL A 293 13.68 -3.20 11.51
C VAL A 293 12.50 -2.46 12.10
N ARG A 294 12.69 -1.80 13.25
CA ARG A 294 11.68 -0.92 13.83
C ARG A 294 12.28 0.41 14.24
N THR A 295 11.45 1.41 14.33
CA THR A 295 11.81 2.77 14.71
C THR A 295 10.65 3.49 15.41
N ARG A 296 10.94 4.53 16.17
CA ARG A 296 9.93 5.46 16.70
C ARG A 296 9.92 6.80 15.97
N ASP A 297 11.00 7.11 15.26
CA ASP A 297 11.27 8.45 14.73
C ASP A 297 11.77 8.48 13.27
N PHE A 298 11.91 7.32 12.62
CA PHE A 298 12.49 7.17 11.28
C PHE A 298 13.95 7.66 11.16
N ALA A 299 14.64 7.84 12.28
CA ALA A 299 16.05 8.24 12.35
C ALA A 299 16.91 7.16 13.03
N HIS A 300 16.38 6.55 14.09
CA HIS A 300 17.05 5.50 14.84
C HIS A 300 16.37 4.16 14.60
N TRP A 301 17.15 3.15 14.23
CA TRP A 301 16.65 1.87 13.76
C TRP A 301 17.15 0.70 14.62
N GLU A 302 16.24 -0.17 15.03
CA GLU A 302 16.53 -1.41 15.72
C GLU A 302 16.25 -2.59 14.79
N VAL A 303 17.25 -3.48 14.63
CA VAL A 303 17.08 -4.72 13.85
C VAL A 303 16.34 -5.75 14.69
N VAL A 304 15.21 -6.24 14.18
CA VAL A 304 14.38 -7.26 14.83
C VAL A 304 14.19 -8.51 13.96
N SER A 305 14.96 -8.63 12.90
CA SER A 305 14.87 -9.72 11.91
C SER A 305 15.00 -11.12 12.52
N ASP A 306 15.79 -11.29 13.58
CA ASP A 306 16.00 -12.60 14.19
C ASP A 306 14.79 -13.06 15.04
N SER A 307 13.95 -12.14 15.49
CA SER A 307 12.69 -12.41 16.17
C SER A 307 11.54 -12.67 15.19
N LEU A 308 11.65 -12.20 13.95
CA LEU A 308 10.60 -12.31 12.94
C LEU A 308 10.35 -13.76 12.56
N ARG A 309 9.09 -14.15 12.53
CA ARG A 309 8.62 -15.43 12.00
C ARG A 309 7.66 -15.13 10.85
N ALA A 310 8.03 -15.58 9.65
CA ALA A 310 7.25 -15.31 8.43
C ALA A 310 6.98 -16.61 7.68
N PRO A 311 5.93 -16.68 6.84
CA PRO A 311 5.65 -17.82 6.00
C PRO A 311 6.85 -18.22 5.13
N ARG A 312 7.02 -19.51 4.91
CA ARG A 312 8.11 -20.00 4.06
C ARG A 312 7.91 -19.55 2.60
N GLY A 313 8.96 -19.02 1.98
CA GLY A 313 8.93 -18.61 0.57
C GLY A 313 8.23 -17.27 0.33
N ILE A 314 7.88 -16.54 1.40
CA ILE A 314 7.33 -15.18 1.30
C ILE A 314 8.30 -14.28 0.52
N ARG A 315 7.75 -13.52 -0.42
CA ARG A 315 8.43 -12.48 -1.17
C ARG A 315 7.72 -11.16 -0.98
N HIS A 316 8.31 -10.07 -1.44
CA HIS A 316 7.84 -8.69 -1.38
C HIS A 316 6.31 -8.57 -1.37
N GLY A 317 5.77 -7.86 -0.39
CA GLY A 317 4.36 -7.63 -0.18
C GLY A 317 4.13 -6.53 0.84
N SER A 318 2.89 -6.35 1.30
CA SER A 318 2.55 -5.25 2.20
C SER A 318 1.78 -5.69 3.44
N ALA A 319 2.13 -5.08 4.58
CA ALA A 319 1.40 -5.18 5.83
C ALA A 319 0.27 -4.15 5.88
N PHE A 320 -0.89 -4.56 6.38
CA PHE A 320 -2.06 -3.68 6.49
C PHE A 320 -2.98 -4.11 7.63
N LEU A 321 -3.94 -3.25 7.98
CA LEU A 321 -4.93 -3.51 9.00
C LEU A 321 -6.24 -4.01 8.38
N ALA A 322 -6.88 -4.97 9.05
CA ALA A 322 -8.22 -5.43 8.70
C ALA A 322 -9.05 -5.67 9.96
N PRO A 323 -10.39 -5.49 9.92
CA PRO A 323 -11.24 -5.83 11.04
C PRO A 323 -11.12 -7.30 11.45
N GLU A 324 -11.28 -7.58 12.72
CA GLU A 324 -11.24 -8.94 13.26
C GLU A 324 -12.27 -9.87 12.60
N SER A 325 -13.43 -9.35 12.20
CA SER A 325 -14.45 -10.09 11.46
C SER A 325 -13.94 -10.62 10.12
N VAL A 326 -13.13 -9.83 9.40
CA VAL A 326 -12.51 -10.23 8.14
C VAL A 326 -11.49 -11.34 8.39
N LEU A 327 -10.64 -11.21 9.41
CA LEU A 327 -9.70 -12.27 9.78
C LEU A 327 -10.43 -13.57 10.15
N LYS A 328 -11.52 -13.51 10.91
CA LYS A 328 -12.34 -14.69 11.22
C LYS A 328 -12.87 -15.38 9.98
N GLY A 329 -13.32 -14.60 8.98
CA GLY A 329 -13.75 -15.15 7.68
C GLY A 329 -12.63 -15.88 6.95
N LEU A 330 -11.44 -15.31 6.92
CA LEU A 330 -10.24 -15.91 6.32
C LEU A 330 -9.79 -17.20 7.04
N LEU A 331 -9.81 -17.20 8.39
CA LEU A 331 -9.49 -18.38 9.20
C LEU A 331 -10.50 -19.52 8.99
N ALA A 332 -11.76 -19.20 8.72
CA ALA A 332 -12.77 -20.21 8.45
C ALA A 332 -12.48 -21.02 7.17
N LEU A 333 -11.72 -20.46 6.21
CA LEU A 333 -11.29 -21.19 5.02
C LEU A 333 -10.39 -22.40 5.36
N ASP A 334 -9.63 -22.35 6.45
CA ASP A 334 -8.74 -23.42 6.88
C ASP A 334 -9.50 -24.58 7.56
N SER A 335 -10.74 -24.33 8.00
CA SER A 335 -11.58 -25.34 8.69
C SER A 335 -12.50 -26.13 7.74
N ILE A 336 -12.56 -25.79 6.45
CA ILE A 336 -13.38 -26.50 5.46
C ILE A 336 -12.66 -27.80 5.05
N PRO A 337 -13.21 -29.00 5.35
CA PRO A 337 -12.66 -30.24 4.84
C PRO A 337 -12.72 -30.26 3.31
N ARG A 338 -11.64 -30.61 2.68
CA ARG A 338 -11.52 -30.67 1.21
C ARG A 338 -11.43 -32.10 0.73
#